data_374c7eef72ccc22e535b322919046ec5
#
_entry.id   374c7eef72ccc22e535b322919046ec5
#
_cell.length_a   1.000
_cell.length_b   1.000
_cell.length_c   1.000
_cell.angle_alpha   90.00
_cell.angle_beta   90.00
_cell.angle_gamma   90.00
#
_symmetry.space_group_name_H-M   'P 1'
#
loop_
_entity.id
_entity.type
_entity.pdbx_description
1 polymer ?
#
loop_
_entity_poly.entity_id
_entity_poly.type
_entity_poly.pdbx_seq_one_letter_code
_entity_poly.pdbx_strand_id
1 'polypeptide(L)'
;MTRKARDKIAAGLRDAIAVARGEEEPARMYAPQEIDVKAIRKKTGMSQEAFAHFYGFTIEQVRAWEQERNRPIGGVRAYLTMIDADHKGVARLLESTRKTRAA
;
A
#
# COMPACT_ATOMS: atom_id res chain seq x y z
N MET A 1 10.58 -21.00 -21.40
CA MET A 1 10.28 -20.86 -19.97
C MET A 1 9.77 -22.16 -19.44
N THR A 2 10.36 -22.64 -18.40
CA THR A 2 9.94 -23.89 -17.84
C THR A 2 8.61 -23.72 -17.17
N ARG A 3 7.96 -24.81 -16.92
CA ARG A 3 6.71 -24.77 -16.22
C ARG A 3 6.88 -24.16 -14.84
N LYS A 4 7.97 -24.51 -14.21
CA LYS A 4 8.25 -24.00 -12.91
C LYS A 4 8.55 -22.52 -12.94
N ALA A 5 9.32 -22.12 -13.88
CA ALA A 5 9.60 -20.74 -14.08
C ALA A 5 8.32 -19.98 -14.41
N ARG A 6 7.51 -20.63 -15.21
CA ARG A 6 6.25 -20.04 -15.55
C ARG A 6 5.34 -19.97 -14.34
N ASP A 7 5.46 -20.95 -13.47
CA ASP A 7 4.66 -20.93 -12.28
C ASP A 7 5.21 -19.95 -11.29
N LYS A 8 6.36 -19.48 -11.54
CA LYS A 8 7.01 -18.62 -10.64
C LYS A 8 6.94 -17.22 -11.08
N ILE A 9 7.30 -16.99 -12.24
CA ILE A 9 7.01 -15.78 -12.87
C ILE A 9 5.61 -15.61 -12.80
N ALA A 10 5.04 -16.68 -13.03
CA ALA A 10 3.69 -16.69 -12.99
C ALA A 10 3.20 -17.35 -11.79
N ALA A 11 3.95 -17.50 -10.76
CA ALA A 11 3.25 -17.89 -9.59
C ALA A 11 2.38 -16.74 -9.37
N GLY A 12 2.90 -15.65 -9.63
CA GLY A 12 2.09 -14.56 -9.80
C GLY A 12 1.19 -14.75 -10.97
N LEU A 13 1.74 -15.12 -12.11
CA LEU A 13 0.94 -15.25 -13.28
C LEU A 13 0.07 -16.45 -13.26
N ARG A 14 0.56 -17.47 -12.68
CA ARG A 14 -0.22 -18.66 -12.55
C ARG A 14 -1.40 -18.44 -11.62
N ASP A 15 -1.19 -17.70 -10.56
CA ASP A 15 -2.30 -17.35 -9.69
C ASP A 15 -3.29 -16.54 -10.49
N ALA A 16 -2.80 -15.67 -11.34
CA ALA A 16 -3.66 -14.90 -12.20
C ALA A 16 -4.34 -15.78 -13.20
N ILE A 17 -3.66 -16.78 -13.70
CA ILE A 17 -4.23 -17.72 -14.63
C ILE A 17 -5.28 -18.58 -13.95
N ALA A 18 -4.98 -19.02 -12.75
CA ALA A 18 -5.93 -19.82 -12.01
C ALA A 18 -7.19 -19.02 -11.74
N VAL A 19 -7.03 -17.76 -11.43
CA VAL A 19 -8.16 -16.88 -11.23
C VAL A 19 -8.95 -16.75 -12.52
N ALA A 20 -8.26 -16.58 -13.63
CA ALA A 20 -8.92 -16.43 -14.92
C ALA A 20 -9.68 -17.68 -15.30
N ARG A 21 -9.26 -18.82 -14.80
CA ARG A 21 -9.94 -20.06 -15.09
C ARG A 21 -11.02 -20.37 -14.08
N GLY A 22 -11.19 -19.53 -13.10
CA GLY A 22 -12.17 -19.76 -12.07
C GLY A 22 -11.73 -20.77 -11.05
N GLU A 23 -10.44 -21.09 -11.03
CA GLU A 23 -9.90 -22.03 -10.06
C GLU A 23 -9.71 -21.39 -8.72
N GLU A 24 -9.63 -20.07 -8.72
CA GLU A 24 -9.54 -19.32 -7.49
C GLU A 24 -10.33 -18.06 -7.66
N GLU A 25 -10.77 -17.52 -6.56
CA GLU A 25 -11.59 -16.34 -6.62
C GLU A 25 -10.73 -15.09 -6.71
N PRO A 26 -10.97 -14.26 -7.74
CA PRO A 26 -10.22 -13.02 -7.88
C PRO A 26 -10.27 -12.17 -6.62
N ALA A 27 -11.42 -12.14 -6.00
CA ALA A 27 -11.61 -11.32 -4.82
C ALA A 27 -10.68 -11.73 -3.71
N ARG A 28 -10.38 -13.01 -3.62
CA ARG A 28 -9.54 -13.50 -2.57
C ARG A 28 -8.07 -13.27 -2.84
N MET A 29 -7.70 -13.24 -4.11
CA MET A 29 -6.31 -13.12 -4.48
C MET A 29 -5.89 -11.72 -4.81
N TYR A 30 -6.74 -11.01 -5.52
CA TYR A 30 -6.34 -9.74 -6.09
C TYR A 30 -7.21 -8.57 -5.72
N ALA A 31 -8.38 -8.85 -5.17
CA ALA A 31 -9.20 -7.73 -4.74
C ALA A 31 -8.42 -7.01 -3.65
N PRO A 32 -8.24 -5.73 -3.79
CA PRO A 32 -7.54 -4.99 -2.77
C PRO A 32 -8.32 -5.09 -1.48
N GLN A 33 -7.63 -5.35 -0.41
CA GLN A 33 -8.24 -5.24 0.89
C GLN A 33 -8.65 -3.79 1.08
N GLU A 34 -9.74 -3.58 1.76
CA GLU A 34 -10.10 -2.23 2.13
C GLU A 34 -9.01 -1.70 3.03
N ILE A 35 -8.54 -0.53 2.70
CA ILE A 35 -7.54 0.12 3.52
C ILE A 35 -8.21 1.14 4.40
N ASP A 36 -8.01 1.04 5.69
CA ASP A 36 -8.56 1.99 6.63
C ASP A 36 -7.47 3.01 6.95
N VAL A 37 -7.45 4.08 6.19
CA VAL A 37 -6.41 5.10 6.33
C VAL A 37 -6.44 5.74 7.72
N LYS A 38 -7.61 5.93 8.26
CA LYS A 38 -7.74 6.52 9.59
C LYS A 38 -7.09 5.62 10.64
N ALA A 39 -7.31 4.31 10.55
CA ALA A 39 -6.71 3.37 11.48
C ALA A 39 -5.19 3.36 11.34
N ILE A 40 -4.70 3.41 10.10
CA ILE A 40 -3.26 3.46 9.84
C ILE A 40 -2.67 4.71 10.47
N ARG A 41 -3.31 5.85 10.25
CA ARG A 41 -2.85 7.10 10.80
C ARG A 41 -2.84 7.05 12.33
N LYS A 42 -3.90 6.53 12.92
CA LYS A 42 -3.97 6.46 14.38
C LYS A 42 -2.87 5.59 14.96
N LYS A 43 -2.48 4.58 14.22
CA LYS A 43 -1.39 3.70 14.63
C LYS A 43 -0.08 4.49 14.73
N THR A 44 0.09 5.50 13.89
CA THR A 44 1.30 6.34 13.93
C THR A 44 1.24 7.40 15.03
N GLY A 45 0.07 7.65 15.57
CA GLY A 45 -0.09 8.70 16.58
C GLY A 45 -0.13 10.11 16.03
N MET A 46 -0.24 10.26 14.72
CA MET A 46 -0.16 11.56 14.08
C MET A 46 -1.53 12.13 13.76
N SER A 47 -1.60 13.47 13.72
CA SER A 47 -2.78 14.16 13.23
C SER A 47 -2.87 13.98 11.71
N GLN A 48 -3.99 14.38 11.13
CA GLN A 48 -4.14 14.34 9.69
C GLN A 48 -3.07 15.17 8.99
N GLU A 49 -2.83 16.36 9.49
CA GLU A 49 -1.83 17.24 8.89
C GLU A 49 -0.43 16.68 9.02
N ALA A 50 -0.10 16.18 10.21
CA ALA A 50 1.23 15.62 10.44
C ALA A 50 1.46 14.38 9.59
N PHE A 51 0.46 13.52 9.52
CA PHE A 51 0.55 12.31 8.73
C PHE A 51 0.73 12.63 7.25
N ALA A 52 -0.08 13.52 6.73
CA ALA A 52 0.02 13.93 5.34
C ALA A 52 1.41 14.51 5.05
N HIS A 53 1.82 15.45 5.87
CA HIS A 53 3.10 16.12 5.66
C HIS A 53 4.27 15.14 5.74
N PHE A 54 4.27 14.30 6.76
CA PHE A 54 5.40 13.40 6.97
C PHE A 54 5.52 12.34 5.89
N TYR A 55 4.39 11.73 5.52
CA TYR A 55 4.40 10.62 4.55
C TYR A 55 4.24 11.08 3.11
N GLY A 56 4.09 12.37 2.88
CA GLY A 56 4.10 12.90 1.52
C GLY A 56 2.75 12.95 0.82
N PHE A 57 1.68 13.04 1.58
CA PHE A 57 0.33 13.18 1.02
C PHE A 57 -0.13 14.63 1.19
N THR A 58 -1.23 14.97 0.55
CA THR A 58 -1.88 16.24 0.84
C THR A 58 -2.92 16.01 1.92
N ILE A 59 -3.23 17.07 2.65
CA ILE A 59 -4.24 16.96 3.68
C ILE A 59 -5.59 16.61 3.07
N GLU A 60 -5.86 17.11 1.86
CA GLU A 60 -7.11 16.81 1.16
C GLU A 60 -7.19 15.34 0.83
N GLN A 61 -6.08 14.73 0.42
CA GLN A 61 -6.06 13.30 0.14
C GLN A 61 -6.41 12.51 1.40
N VAL A 62 -5.74 12.83 2.50
CA VAL A 62 -5.97 12.12 3.75
C VAL A 62 -7.41 12.26 4.20
N ARG A 63 -7.93 13.46 4.12
CA ARG A 63 -9.33 13.70 4.49
C ARG A 63 -10.30 12.95 3.60
N ALA A 64 -10.04 12.96 2.30
CA ALA A 64 -10.90 12.25 1.36
C ALA A 64 -10.90 10.75 1.63
N TRP A 65 -9.73 10.20 1.90
CA TRP A 65 -9.65 8.77 2.20
C TRP A 65 -10.35 8.43 3.50
N GLU A 66 -10.19 9.26 4.52
CA GLU A 66 -10.80 8.97 5.82
C GLU A 66 -12.30 9.16 5.80
N GLN A 67 -12.78 10.04 4.91
CA GLN A 67 -14.21 10.25 4.73
C GLN A 67 -14.79 9.35 3.64
N GLU A 68 -13.97 8.45 3.12
CA GLU A 68 -14.36 7.48 2.12
C GLU A 68 -14.92 8.10 0.84
N ARG A 69 -14.47 9.31 0.53
CA ARG A 69 -14.82 9.94 -0.74
C ARG A 69 -13.95 9.46 -1.87
N ASN A 70 -12.81 8.90 -1.51
CA ASN A 70 -11.81 8.44 -2.46
C ASN A 70 -11.14 7.23 -1.86
N ARG A 71 -10.53 6.40 -2.71
CA ARG A 71 -9.78 5.25 -2.24
C ARG A 71 -8.36 5.32 -2.74
N PRO A 72 -7.38 5.01 -1.89
CA PRO A 72 -6.01 4.90 -2.37
C PRO A 72 -5.91 3.75 -3.36
N ILE A 73 -5.21 3.98 -4.46
CA ILE A 73 -5.03 2.93 -5.46
C ILE A 73 -3.57 2.90 -5.88
N GLY A 74 -3.19 1.80 -6.51
CA GLY A 74 -1.87 1.66 -7.10
C GLY A 74 -0.75 1.82 -6.10
N GLY A 75 0.25 2.60 -6.47
CA GLY A 75 1.42 2.80 -5.63
C GLY A 75 1.12 3.45 -4.29
N VAL A 76 0.14 4.33 -4.28
CA VAL A 76 -0.28 4.98 -3.03
C VAL A 76 -0.82 3.97 -2.06
N ARG A 77 -1.62 3.04 -2.58
CA ARG A 77 -2.17 1.99 -1.76
C ARG A 77 -1.06 1.08 -1.22
N ALA A 78 -0.11 0.73 -2.09
CA ALA A 78 1.02 -0.10 -1.68
C ALA A 78 1.83 0.60 -0.59
N TYR A 79 2.04 1.89 -0.74
CA TYR A 79 2.77 2.68 0.22
C TYR A 79 2.04 2.69 1.58
N LEU A 80 0.74 2.90 1.56
CA LEU A 80 -0.05 2.87 2.78
C LEU A 80 -0.02 1.50 3.44
N THR A 81 0.00 0.45 2.64
CA THR A 81 0.13 -0.91 3.17
C THR A 81 1.46 -1.09 3.88
N MET A 82 2.52 -0.53 3.33
CA MET A 82 3.83 -0.58 3.97
C MET A 82 3.83 0.19 5.29
N ILE A 83 3.21 1.35 5.30
CA ILE A 83 3.10 2.14 6.52
C ILE A 83 2.33 1.35 7.58
N ASP A 84 1.27 0.69 7.16
CA ASP A 84 0.48 -0.11 8.07
C ASP A 84 1.29 -1.25 8.68
N ALA A 85 2.11 -1.88 7.84
CA ALA A 85 2.92 -3.02 8.28
C ALA A 85 4.06 -2.61 9.21
N ASP A 86 4.72 -1.49 8.90
CA ASP A 86 5.89 -1.07 9.68
C ASP A 86 6.10 0.43 9.51
N HIS A 87 5.25 1.21 10.16
CA HIS A 87 5.33 2.66 10.01
C HIS A 87 6.67 3.22 10.52
N LYS A 88 7.24 2.57 11.52
CA LYS A 88 8.52 3.05 12.05
C LYS A 88 9.65 2.80 11.06
N GLY A 89 9.61 1.67 10.37
CA GLY A 89 10.60 1.37 9.33
C GLY A 89 10.48 2.32 8.15
N VAL A 90 9.26 2.59 7.73
CA VAL A 90 9.04 3.55 6.64
C VAL A 90 9.53 4.93 7.06
N ALA A 91 9.25 5.32 8.30
CA ALA A 91 9.68 6.62 8.80
C ALA A 91 11.19 6.73 8.79
N ARG A 92 11.88 5.67 9.20
CA ARG A 92 13.35 5.66 9.18
C ARG A 92 13.88 5.83 7.76
N LEU A 93 13.28 5.15 6.81
CA LEU A 93 13.70 5.25 5.43
C LEU A 93 13.47 6.65 4.88
N LEU A 94 12.32 7.24 5.19
CA LEU A 94 12.01 8.59 4.75
C LEU A 94 12.98 9.58 5.34
N GLU A 95 13.25 9.49 6.63
CA GLU A 95 14.16 10.39 7.28
C GLU A 95 15.58 10.25 6.75
N SER A 96 16.00 9.02 6.53
CA SER A 96 17.31 8.75 5.97
C SER A 96 17.45 9.37 4.58
N THR A 97 16.44 9.19 3.76
CA THR A 97 16.43 9.73 2.39
C THR A 97 16.46 11.25 2.41
N ARG A 98 15.67 11.86 3.26
CA ARG A 98 15.60 13.32 3.36
C ARG A 98 16.90 13.90 3.87
N LYS A 99 17.50 13.22 4.83
CA LYS A 99 18.75 13.65 5.40
C LYS A 99 19.86 13.58 4.35
N THR A 100 19.90 12.49 3.60
CA THR A 100 20.89 12.36 2.54
C THR A 100 20.72 13.43 1.49
N ARG A 101 19.50 13.75 1.13
CA ARG A 101 19.24 14.77 0.13
C ARG A 101 19.55 16.17 0.64
N ALA A 102 19.42 16.38 1.91
CA ALA A 102 19.72 17.67 2.51
C ALA A 102 21.20 17.89 2.64
N ALA A 103 21.95 16.81 2.69
CA ALA A 103 23.40 16.92 2.77
C ALA A 103 23.95 17.14 1.36
#